data_6eda2fdd046bb8a25245fb3e5bc7f265
#
_entry.id   6eda2fdd046bb8a25245fb3e5bc7f265
#
_cell.length_a   1.000
_cell.length_b   1.000
_cell.length_c   1.000
_cell.angle_alpha   90.00
_cell.angle_beta   90.00
_cell.angle_gamma   90.00
#
_symmetry.space_group_name_H-M   'P 1'
#
loop_
_entity.id
_entity.type
_entity.pdbx_description
1 polymer ?
#
loop_
_entity_poly.entity_id
_entity_poly.type
_entity_poly.pdbx_seq_one_letter_code
_entity_poly.pdbx_strand_id
1 'polypeptide(L)'
;MKITFIGGGNMAGAIIGGLVRDGFDAKDVNIVEPIAAARTQLTDRFGLTTAGAINELGQIGDVVVLAVKPQQMRDAVAPLAARLQNQVVLSIAAGL
;
A
#
# COMPACT_ATOMS: atom_id res chain seq x y z
N MET A 1 0.66 -10.99 10.61
CA MET A 1 1.20 -9.63 10.32
C MET A 1 0.47 -9.07 9.11
N LYS A 2 0.08 -7.82 9.19
CA LYS A 2 -0.63 -7.16 8.10
C LYS A 2 0.22 -6.03 7.52
N ILE A 3 0.13 -5.85 6.20
CA ILE A 3 0.94 -4.88 5.47
C ILE A 3 0.03 -3.93 4.71
N THR A 4 0.27 -2.64 4.85
CA THR A 4 -0.42 -1.60 4.09
C THR A 4 0.57 -0.93 3.13
N PHE A 5 0.21 -0.89 1.85
CA PHE A 5 0.98 -0.15 0.85
C PHE A 5 0.33 1.21 0.61
N ILE A 6 1.15 2.23 0.50
CA ILE A 6 0.69 3.57 0.14
C ILE A 6 1.24 3.89 -1.25
N GLY A 7 0.37 3.84 -2.25
CA GLY A 7 0.74 4.06 -3.64
C GLY A 7 1.56 2.93 -4.23
N GLY A 8 2.24 3.21 -5.31
CA GLY A 8 3.25 2.34 -5.89
C GLY A 8 2.90 1.63 -7.19
N GLY A 9 1.63 1.62 -7.57
CA GLY A 9 1.24 1.11 -8.88
C GLY A 9 1.90 -0.23 -9.23
N ASN A 10 2.68 -0.22 -10.31
CA ASN A 10 3.35 -1.43 -10.80
C ASN A 10 4.37 -1.99 -9.81
N MET A 11 5.08 -1.13 -9.07
CA MET A 11 6.05 -1.58 -8.09
C MET A 11 5.37 -2.29 -6.93
N ALA A 12 4.29 -1.71 -6.39
CA ALA A 12 3.54 -2.37 -5.32
C ALA A 12 2.99 -3.71 -5.81
N GLY A 13 2.45 -3.76 -7.04
CA GLY A 13 1.96 -5.01 -7.61
C GLY A 13 3.02 -6.07 -7.71
N ALA A 14 4.24 -5.70 -8.09
CA ALA A 14 5.35 -6.64 -8.17
C ALA A 14 5.74 -7.19 -6.80
N ILE A 15 5.80 -6.32 -5.79
CA ILE A 15 6.14 -6.73 -4.43
C ILE A 15 5.06 -7.63 -3.86
N ILE A 16 3.79 -7.24 -4.03
CA ILE A 16 2.66 -8.05 -3.55
C ILE A 16 2.65 -9.41 -4.23
N GLY A 17 2.89 -9.45 -5.54
CA GLY A 17 2.98 -10.70 -6.27
C GLY A 17 4.05 -11.63 -5.73
N GLY A 18 5.21 -11.08 -5.36
CA GLY A 18 6.27 -11.86 -4.73
C GLY A 18 5.88 -12.39 -3.36
N LEU A 19 5.23 -11.54 -2.55
CA LEU A 19 4.78 -11.95 -1.22
C LEU A 19 3.76 -13.09 -1.30
N VAL A 20 2.77 -12.95 -2.18
CA VAL A 20 1.73 -13.97 -2.33
C VAL A 20 2.32 -15.28 -2.86
N ARG A 21 3.24 -15.20 -3.80
CA ARG A 21 3.92 -16.38 -4.34
C ARG A 21 4.70 -17.12 -3.25
N ASP A 22 5.27 -16.37 -2.30
CA ASP A 22 6.02 -16.97 -1.19
C ASP A 22 5.13 -17.41 -0.03
N GLY A 23 3.80 -17.38 -0.20
CA GLY A 23 2.87 -17.90 0.78
C GLY A 23 2.20 -16.87 1.68
N PHE A 24 2.46 -15.56 1.45
CA PHE A 24 1.80 -14.52 2.22
C PHE A 24 0.33 -14.41 1.80
N ASP A 25 -0.57 -14.30 2.77
CA ASP A 25 -2.01 -14.24 2.48
C ASP A 25 -2.38 -12.85 1.97
N ALA A 26 -2.98 -12.78 0.80
CA ALA A 26 -3.43 -11.51 0.22
C ALA A 26 -4.44 -10.77 1.10
N LYS A 27 -5.17 -11.48 1.97
CA LYS A 27 -6.10 -10.87 2.91
C LYS A 27 -5.39 -10.02 3.96
N ASP A 28 -4.10 -10.24 4.17
CA ASP A 28 -3.30 -9.48 5.11
C ASP A 28 -2.59 -8.30 4.46
N VAL A 29 -2.93 -8.01 3.20
CA VAL A 29 -2.37 -6.86 2.47
C VAL A 29 -3.50 -5.95 2.04
N ASN A 30 -3.34 -4.64 2.29
CA ASN A 30 -4.22 -3.64 1.69
C ASN A 30 -3.37 -2.53 1.09
N ILE A 31 -3.99 -1.71 0.25
CA ILE A 31 -3.26 -0.68 -0.47
C ILE A 31 -4.14 0.56 -0.64
N VAL A 32 -3.53 1.72 -0.50
CA VAL A 32 -4.11 3.00 -0.89
C VAL A 32 -3.53 3.38 -2.25
N GLU A 33 -4.40 3.46 -3.24
CA GLU A 33 -4.01 3.81 -4.60
C GLU A 33 -5.07 4.76 -5.18
N PRO A 34 -4.71 6.01 -5.50
CA PRO A 34 -5.70 6.99 -5.95
C PRO A 34 -6.27 6.70 -7.33
N ILE A 35 -5.57 5.93 -8.16
CA ILE A 35 -6.00 5.67 -9.54
C ILE A 35 -6.91 4.45 -9.57
N ALA A 36 -8.17 4.66 -9.98
CA ALA A 36 -9.19 3.61 -9.97
C ALA A 36 -8.80 2.39 -10.82
N ALA A 37 -8.22 2.62 -12.01
CA ALA A 37 -7.81 1.53 -12.88
C ALA A 37 -6.75 0.65 -12.23
N ALA A 38 -5.82 1.26 -11.49
CA ALA A 38 -4.78 0.51 -10.78
C ALA A 38 -5.39 -0.30 -9.65
N ARG A 39 -6.37 0.25 -8.92
CA ARG A 39 -7.07 -0.50 -7.88
C ARG A 39 -7.77 -1.73 -8.44
N THR A 40 -8.45 -1.56 -9.57
CA THR A 40 -9.14 -2.67 -10.22
C THR A 40 -8.19 -3.80 -10.59
N GLN A 41 -7.03 -3.46 -11.16
CA GLN A 41 -6.03 -4.46 -11.52
C GLN A 41 -5.52 -5.22 -10.29
N LEU A 42 -5.28 -4.53 -9.20
CA LEU A 42 -4.79 -5.16 -7.97
C LEU A 42 -5.85 -6.08 -7.37
N THR A 43 -7.10 -5.65 -7.36
CA THR A 43 -8.21 -6.47 -6.88
C THR A 43 -8.39 -7.70 -7.76
N ASP A 44 -8.33 -7.56 -9.08
CA ASP A 44 -8.51 -8.67 -9.99
C ASP A 44 -7.38 -9.69 -9.90
N ARG A 45 -6.14 -9.22 -9.69
CA ARG A 45 -4.97 -10.09 -9.62
C ARG A 45 -4.83 -10.81 -8.30
N PHE A 46 -5.12 -10.13 -7.19
CA PHE A 46 -4.77 -10.65 -5.86
C PHE A 46 -5.96 -10.75 -4.91
N GLY A 47 -7.07 -10.09 -5.21
CA GLY A 47 -8.24 -10.10 -4.32
C GLY A 47 -8.04 -9.33 -3.03
N LEU A 48 -7.06 -8.42 -2.98
CA LEU A 48 -6.79 -7.66 -1.76
C LEU A 48 -7.70 -6.44 -1.64
N THR A 49 -7.76 -5.88 -0.44
CA THR A 49 -8.55 -4.67 -0.19
C THR A 49 -7.81 -3.44 -0.70
N THR A 50 -8.51 -2.60 -1.44
CA THR A 50 -7.95 -1.35 -1.96
C THR A 50 -8.79 -0.16 -1.50
N ALA A 51 -8.17 1.02 -1.46
CA ALA A 51 -8.84 2.27 -1.16
C ALA A 51 -8.23 3.40 -1.99
N GLY A 52 -9.01 4.45 -2.24
CA GLY A 52 -8.55 5.63 -2.97
C GLY A 52 -7.81 6.63 -2.10
N ALA A 53 -8.06 6.60 -0.80
CA ALA A 53 -7.43 7.50 0.16
C ALA A 53 -7.26 6.78 1.51
N ILE A 54 -6.34 7.28 2.33
CA ILE A 54 -6.02 6.64 3.61
C ILE A 54 -7.23 6.61 4.53
N ASN A 55 -8.05 7.65 4.54
CA ASN A 55 -9.22 7.70 5.40
C ASN A 55 -10.31 6.71 5.00
N GLU A 56 -10.20 6.10 3.84
CA GLU A 56 -11.13 5.06 3.40
C GLU A 56 -10.70 3.67 3.83
N LEU A 57 -9.44 3.49 4.30
CA LEU A 57 -8.99 2.22 4.85
C LEU A 57 -9.52 2.05 6.26
N GLY A 58 -10.13 0.90 6.52
CA GLY A 58 -10.61 0.57 7.86
C GLY A 58 -9.48 0.32 8.84
N GLN A 59 -8.37 -0.21 8.38
CA GLN A 59 -7.26 -0.62 9.23
C GLN A 59 -5.92 -0.37 8.55
N ILE A 60 -4.96 0.14 9.32
CA ILE A 60 -3.57 0.26 8.88
C ILE A 60 -2.80 -0.94 9.41
N GLY A 61 -2.01 -1.57 8.56
CA GLY A 61 -1.26 -2.77 8.93
C GLY A 61 -0.11 -2.49 9.89
N ASP A 62 0.50 -3.57 10.36
CA ASP A 62 1.66 -3.49 11.25
C ASP A 62 2.89 -2.93 10.56
N VAL A 63 2.99 -3.14 9.25
CA VAL A 63 4.04 -2.60 8.40
C VAL A 63 3.39 -1.72 7.34
N VAL A 64 3.90 -0.53 7.16
CA VAL A 64 3.43 0.39 6.15
C VAL A 64 4.56 0.60 5.14
N VAL A 65 4.28 0.31 3.87
CA VAL A 65 5.25 0.49 2.78
C VAL A 65 4.86 1.74 2.00
N LEU A 66 5.72 2.75 2.05
CA LEU A 66 5.53 3.99 1.30
C LEU A 66 6.17 3.83 -0.07
N ALA A 67 5.34 3.71 -1.11
CA ALA A 67 5.79 3.44 -2.47
C ALA A 67 5.39 4.58 -3.41
N VAL A 68 5.38 5.79 -2.90
CA VAL A 68 5.06 7.01 -3.67
C VAL A 68 6.35 7.68 -4.14
N LYS A 69 6.23 8.47 -5.21
CA LYS A 69 7.36 9.25 -5.70
C LYS A 69 7.77 10.31 -4.68
N PRO A 70 9.05 10.69 -4.61
CA PRO A 70 9.52 11.67 -3.62
C PRO A 70 8.71 12.97 -3.60
N GLN A 71 8.31 13.46 -4.75
CA GLN A 71 7.56 14.71 -4.84
C GLN A 71 6.13 14.58 -4.30
N GLN A 72 5.64 13.37 -4.12
CA GLN A 72 4.29 13.10 -3.59
C GLN A 72 4.33 12.66 -2.12
N MET A 73 5.52 12.47 -1.57
CA MET A 73 5.70 11.87 -0.24
C MET A 73 4.98 12.68 0.84
N ARG A 74 5.12 13.99 0.81
CA ARG A 74 4.52 14.85 1.85
C ARG A 74 3.02 14.69 1.91
N ASP A 75 2.35 14.75 0.75
CA ASP A 75 0.89 14.67 0.69
C ASP A 75 0.39 13.27 1.05
N ALA A 76 1.17 12.25 0.75
CA ALA A 76 0.81 10.87 1.08
C ALA A 76 0.98 10.58 2.58
N VAL A 77 2.02 11.13 3.19
CA VAL A 77 2.36 10.84 4.59
C VAL A 77 1.53 11.64 5.58
N ALA A 78 1.16 12.88 5.25
CA ALA A 78 0.48 13.76 6.19
C ALA A 78 -0.80 13.14 6.78
N PRO A 79 -1.76 12.60 5.99
CA PRO A 79 -2.93 11.97 6.58
C PRO A 79 -2.61 10.64 7.25
N LEU A 80 -1.56 9.95 6.83
CA LEU A 80 -1.15 8.69 7.44
C LEU A 80 -0.58 8.92 8.84
N ALA A 81 0.19 9.98 9.05
CA ALA A 81 0.85 10.24 10.32
C ALA A 81 -0.14 10.29 11.48
N ALA A 82 -1.36 10.81 11.24
CA ALA A 82 -2.40 10.90 12.26
C ALA A 82 -2.92 9.53 12.70
N ARG A 83 -2.70 8.49 11.91
CA ARG A 83 -3.19 7.14 12.16
C ARG A 83 -2.10 6.17 12.59
N LEU A 84 -0.84 6.59 12.56
CA LEU A 84 0.27 5.72 12.96
C LEU A 84 0.36 5.62 14.47
N GLN A 85 0.68 4.43 14.95
CA GLN A 85 0.93 4.16 16.37
C GLN A 85 2.30 3.51 16.50
N ASN A 86 2.38 2.18 16.39
CA ASN A 86 3.62 1.44 16.58
C ASN A 86 4.09 0.74 15.30
N GLN A 87 3.55 1.13 14.14
CA GLN A 87 3.88 0.46 12.90
C GLN A 87 5.31 0.72 12.47
N VAL A 88 5.88 -0.27 11.80
CA VAL A 88 7.13 -0.10 11.07
C VAL A 88 6.81 0.54 9.73
N VAL A 89 7.50 1.62 9.40
CA VAL A 89 7.30 2.31 8.14
C VAL A 89 8.54 2.14 7.27
N LEU A 90 8.34 1.56 6.09
CA LEU A 90 9.40 1.37 5.09
C LEU A 90 9.12 2.28 3.91
N SER A 91 10.12 3.03 3.51
CA SER A 91 10.01 3.89 2.34
C SER A 91 10.83 3.29 1.20
N ILE A 92 10.17 3.06 0.06
CA ILE A 92 10.86 2.65 -1.16
C ILE A 92 10.77 3.79 -2.14
N ALA A 93 11.93 4.25 -2.60
CA ALA A 93 12.02 5.43 -3.46
C ALA A 93 11.66 5.04 -4.90
N ALA A 94 10.37 5.04 -5.20
CA ALA A 94 9.88 4.68 -6.52
C ALA A 94 10.34 5.70 -7.55
N GLY A 95 10.88 5.23 -8.65
CA GLY A 95 11.25 6.09 -9.77
C GLY A 95 12.62 6.75 -9.67
N LEU A 96 13.45 6.29 -8.81
CA LEU A 96 14.84 6.71 -8.80
C LEU A 96 15.63 6.05 -9.90
#